data_521aac07fb56d89b618e15f5baedc14f
#
_entry.id   521aac07fb56d89b618e15f5baedc14f
#
_cell.length_a   1.000
_cell.length_b   1.000
_cell.length_c   1.000
_cell.angle_alpha   90.00
_cell.angle_beta   90.00
_cell.angle_gamma   90.00
#
_symmetry.space_group_name_H-M   'P 1'
#
loop_
_entity.id
_entity.type
_entity.pdbx_description
1 polymer ?
#
loop_
_entity_poly.entity_id
_entity_poly.type
_entity_poly.pdbx_seq_one_letter_code
_entity_poly.pdbx_strand_id
1 'polypeptide(L)'
;MAWGESKAWKRGSAHQKLYQSLLDNAIAAPARNAKRRKILHPEDMPWEMSRQGLLKHLLNEQMNTRMETVDAYMQIIPAGSRSGKHRHLAEECLYVVEGRGYDLHQDCDVEITDTYHWTPQVAVKRWEWEAGDVIYIPPNTIHQHFNAATDKPVRLVSAINRIYKYCGLNDLEQLEDAPEYDARVELTAALVEKYLKGRIKEPA
;
A
#
# COMPACT_ATOMS: atom_id res chain seq x y z
N MET A 1 -43.62 14.42 -18.42
CA MET A 1 -43.25 15.85 -18.35
C MET A 1 -42.10 16.10 -19.33
N ALA A 2 -42.18 17.15 -20.11
CA ALA A 2 -41.04 17.54 -20.92
C ALA A 2 -39.85 17.95 -20.03
N TRP A 3 -38.63 17.69 -20.47
CA TRP A 3 -37.38 17.99 -19.75
C TRP A 3 -37.35 19.45 -19.23
N GLY A 4 -37.79 20.42 -20.00
CA GLY A 4 -37.81 21.83 -19.62
C GLY A 4 -38.80 22.21 -18.52
N GLU A 5 -39.76 21.33 -18.18
CA GLU A 5 -40.81 21.57 -17.16
C GLU A 5 -40.42 21.07 -15.79
N SER A 6 -39.37 20.23 -15.67
CA SER A 6 -38.92 19.73 -14.35
C SER A 6 -38.29 20.84 -13.55
N LYS A 7 -38.93 21.25 -12.45
CA LYS A 7 -38.39 22.25 -11.52
C LYS A 7 -37.25 21.67 -10.65
N ALA A 8 -37.12 20.37 -10.58
CA ALA A 8 -36.12 19.70 -9.72
C ALA A 8 -34.68 19.92 -10.21
N TRP A 9 -34.42 19.89 -11.51
CA TRP A 9 -33.09 20.10 -12.07
C TRP A 9 -32.55 21.53 -11.89
N LYS A 10 -33.42 22.51 -11.62
CA LYS A 10 -33.05 23.91 -11.35
C LYS A 10 -32.54 24.13 -9.93
N ARG A 11 -32.66 23.13 -9.05
CA ARG A 11 -32.19 23.23 -7.68
C ARG A 11 -30.67 23.12 -7.63
N GLY A 12 -30.06 23.77 -6.68
CA GLY A 12 -28.65 23.72 -6.43
C GLY A 12 -27.99 25.10 -6.41
N SER A 13 -26.69 25.12 -6.17
CA SER A 13 -25.88 26.36 -6.13
C SER A 13 -25.56 26.84 -7.53
N ALA A 14 -25.76 28.15 -7.79
CA ALA A 14 -25.51 28.77 -9.10
C ALA A 14 -24.06 29.28 -9.30
N HIS A 15 -23.20 29.20 -8.28
CA HIS A 15 -21.91 29.89 -8.28
C HIS A 15 -20.69 28.96 -8.23
N GLN A 16 -20.87 27.68 -8.51
CA GLN A 16 -19.77 26.72 -8.56
C GLN A 16 -19.03 26.79 -9.91
N LYS A 17 -17.70 26.81 -9.84
CA LYS A 17 -16.82 26.81 -11.00
C LYS A 17 -16.05 25.49 -11.13
N LEU A 18 -16.72 24.36 -10.95
CA LEU A 18 -16.07 23.05 -10.92
C LEU A 18 -15.34 22.72 -12.22
N TYR A 19 -15.98 22.94 -13.37
CA TYR A 19 -15.35 22.69 -14.66
C TYR A 19 -14.18 23.65 -14.91
N GLN A 20 -14.32 24.94 -14.58
CA GLN A 20 -13.22 25.89 -14.71
C GLN A 20 -12.03 25.50 -13.83
N SER A 21 -12.27 24.99 -12.62
CA SER A 21 -11.22 24.49 -11.73
C SER A 21 -10.46 23.32 -12.33
N LEU A 22 -11.12 22.43 -13.09
CA LEU A 22 -10.45 21.34 -13.82
C LEU A 22 -9.51 21.90 -14.90
N LEU A 23 -9.96 22.90 -15.67
CA LEU A 23 -9.13 23.53 -16.69
C LEU A 23 -7.94 24.27 -16.08
N ASP A 24 -8.17 25.04 -15.02
CA ASP A 24 -7.12 25.78 -14.31
C ASP A 24 -6.08 24.82 -13.73
N ASN A 25 -6.50 23.71 -13.18
CA ASN A 25 -5.61 22.64 -12.68
C ASN A 25 -4.78 22.00 -13.79
N ALA A 26 -5.37 21.74 -14.95
CA ALA A 26 -4.66 21.20 -16.11
C ALA A 26 -3.61 22.19 -16.63
N ILE A 27 -3.95 23.48 -16.75
CA ILE A 27 -3.04 24.55 -17.16
C ILE A 27 -1.88 24.70 -16.18
N ALA A 28 -2.14 24.60 -14.88
CA ALA A 28 -1.11 24.72 -13.83
C ALA A 28 -0.23 23.47 -13.68
N ALA A 29 -0.65 22.32 -14.21
CA ALA A 29 0.03 21.04 -13.99
C ALA A 29 1.51 21.02 -14.45
N PRO A 30 1.90 21.57 -15.63
CA PRO A 30 3.31 21.59 -16.05
C PRO A 30 4.21 22.35 -15.08
N ALA A 31 3.76 23.52 -14.58
CA ALA A 31 4.54 24.30 -13.61
C ALA A 31 4.65 23.61 -12.24
N ARG A 32 3.57 22.95 -11.77
CA ARG A 32 3.63 22.10 -10.56
C ARG A 32 4.61 20.95 -10.74
N ASN A 33 4.53 20.24 -11.86
CA ASN A 33 5.37 19.08 -12.15
C ASN A 33 6.85 19.42 -12.27
N ALA A 34 7.17 20.62 -12.77
CA ALA A 34 8.55 21.09 -12.83
C ALA A 34 9.19 21.27 -11.45
N LYS A 35 8.38 21.53 -10.42
CA LYS A 35 8.83 21.72 -9.03
C LYS A 35 8.82 20.43 -8.21
N ARG A 36 8.28 19.31 -8.72
CA ARG A 36 8.24 18.04 -8.02
C ARG A 36 9.62 17.41 -7.94
N ARG A 37 9.89 16.74 -6.83
CA ARG A 37 11.15 16.08 -6.56
C ARG A 37 11.38 14.90 -7.51
N LYS A 38 12.61 14.73 -7.95
CA LYS A 38 13.06 13.55 -8.71
C LYS A 38 13.90 12.61 -7.85
N ILE A 39 14.40 13.09 -6.74
CA ILE A 39 15.21 12.35 -5.76
C ILE A 39 14.58 12.61 -4.39
N LEU A 40 14.39 11.56 -3.62
CA LEU A 40 14.05 11.59 -2.20
C LEU A 40 15.28 11.11 -1.41
N HIS A 41 15.62 11.83 -0.36
CA HIS A 41 16.67 11.44 0.56
C HIS A 41 16.08 10.64 1.74
N PRO A 42 16.88 9.87 2.49
CA PRO A 42 16.38 9.05 3.61
C PRO A 42 15.54 9.82 4.64
N GLU A 43 15.88 11.10 4.88
CA GLU A 43 15.15 12.02 5.76
C GLU A 43 13.79 12.46 5.23
N ASP A 44 13.57 12.35 3.92
CA ASP A 44 12.29 12.64 3.26
C ASP A 44 11.32 11.43 3.30
N MET A 45 11.80 10.27 3.74
CA MET A 45 11.11 8.98 3.73
C MET A 45 10.59 8.67 5.14
N PRO A 46 9.30 8.92 5.44
CA PRO A 46 8.76 8.73 6.77
C PRO A 46 8.63 7.26 7.14
N TRP A 47 8.74 7.00 8.43
CA TRP A 47 8.38 5.71 9.03
C TRP A 47 6.93 5.72 9.49
N GLU A 48 6.28 4.57 9.40
CA GLU A 48 4.93 4.34 9.89
C GLU A 48 4.85 2.98 10.59
N MET A 49 4.20 2.93 11.74
CA MET A 49 3.68 1.68 12.30
C MET A 49 2.25 1.52 11.79
N SER A 50 2.11 0.71 10.78
CA SER A 50 0.84 0.44 10.11
C SER A 50 0.25 -0.90 10.54
N ARG A 51 -0.99 -1.18 10.13
CA ARG A 51 -1.60 -2.51 10.29
C ARG A 51 -0.84 -3.62 9.55
N GLN A 52 0.05 -3.25 8.62
CA GLN A 52 0.99 -4.15 7.94
C GLN A 52 2.28 -4.40 8.73
N GLY A 53 2.51 -3.67 9.82
CA GLY A 53 3.76 -3.62 10.58
C GLY A 53 4.56 -2.36 10.30
N LEU A 54 5.87 -2.39 10.56
CA LEU A 54 6.76 -1.25 10.39
C LEU A 54 7.10 -1.04 8.92
N LEU A 55 6.71 0.11 8.39
CA LEU A 55 6.97 0.55 7.02
C LEU A 55 7.86 1.79 7.00
N LYS A 56 8.74 1.88 6.01
CA LYS A 56 9.38 3.12 5.59
C LYS A 56 8.89 3.46 4.19
N HIS A 57 8.16 4.55 4.05
CA HIS A 57 7.65 4.98 2.75
C HIS A 57 8.80 5.51 1.90
N LEU A 58 9.08 4.85 0.76
CA LEU A 58 10.13 5.24 -0.17
C LEU A 58 9.59 6.16 -1.25
N LEU A 59 8.35 5.93 -1.67
CA LEU A 59 7.67 6.69 -2.71
C LEU A 59 6.15 6.62 -2.50
N ASN A 60 5.51 7.78 -2.49
CA ASN A 60 4.07 7.90 -2.38
C ASN A 60 3.63 9.21 -3.04
N GLU A 61 2.38 9.28 -3.53
CA GLU A 61 1.83 10.49 -4.18
C GLU A 61 1.91 11.75 -3.30
N GLN A 62 1.88 11.58 -1.95
CA GLN A 62 1.93 12.68 -0.98
C GLN A 62 3.35 13.21 -0.74
N MET A 63 4.38 12.53 -1.24
CA MET A 63 5.79 12.90 -1.03
C MET A 63 6.31 13.92 -2.05
N ASN A 64 5.42 14.63 -2.75
CA ASN A 64 5.73 15.66 -3.73
C ASN A 64 6.71 15.20 -4.83
N THR A 65 6.53 13.97 -5.32
CA THR A 65 7.20 13.43 -6.50
C THR A 65 6.28 13.49 -7.72
N ARG A 66 6.82 13.17 -8.90
CA ARG A 66 6.00 13.02 -10.12
C ARG A 66 5.34 11.64 -10.23
N MET A 67 5.71 10.73 -9.37
CA MET A 67 5.15 9.39 -9.34
C MET A 67 3.82 9.42 -8.59
N GLU A 68 2.73 9.19 -9.29
CA GLU A 68 1.37 9.21 -8.74
C GLU A 68 0.71 7.83 -8.78
N THR A 69 1.26 6.92 -9.59
CA THR A 69 0.66 5.61 -9.87
C THR A 69 1.41 4.44 -9.24
N VAL A 70 2.50 4.70 -8.54
CA VAL A 70 3.25 3.67 -7.82
C VAL A 70 3.49 4.13 -6.39
N ASP A 71 3.13 3.30 -5.43
CA ASP A 71 3.61 3.39 -4.05
C ASP A 71 4.77 2.40 -3.87
N ALA A 72 5.81 2.82 -3.16
CA ALA A 72 6.88 1.93 -2.75
C ALA A 72 7.22 2.16 -1.28
N TYR A 73 7.44 1.07 -0.56
CA TYR A 73 7.84 1.11 0.85
C TYR A 73 8.81 -0.03 1.16
N MET A 74 9.62 0.18 2.17
CA MET A 74 10.39 -0.89 2.79
C MET A 74 9.63 -1.39 4.02
N GLN A 75 9.35 -2.68 4.07
CA GLN A 75 8.74 -3.34 5.21
C GLN A 75 9.82 -4.04 6.06
N ILE A 76 9.72 -3.88 7.36
CA ILE A 76 10.56 -4.58 8.33
C ILE A 76 9.68 -5.56 9.10
N ILE A 77 9.98 -6.85 8.99
CA ILE A 77 9.29 -7.88 9.76
C ILE A 77 10.27 -8.44 10.78
N PRO A 78 9.99 -8.31 12.07
CA PRO A 78 10.87 -8.79 13.13
C PRO A 78 11.09 -10.30 13.11
N ALA A 79 12.11 -10.75 13.81
CA ALA A 79 12.44 -12.17 13.94
C ALA A 79 11.23 -13.00 14.43
N GLY A 80 10.89 -14.06 13.70
CA GLY A 80 9.78 -14.96 14.00
C GLY A 80 8.39 -14.34 13.92
N SER A 81 8.26 -13.12 13.34
CA SER A 81 7.00 -12.42 13.20
C SER A 81 6.48 -12.47 11.76
N ARG A 82 5.38 -11.73 11.50
CA ARG A 82 4.70 -11.66 10.21
C ARG A 82 4.12 -10.28 9.94
N SER A 83 3.85 -10.00 8.68
CA SER A 83 3.08 -8.82 8.28
C SER A 83 1.60 -8.93 8.66
N GLY A 84 0.86 -7.86 8.50
CA GLY A 84 -0.59 -7.94 8.41
C GLY A 84 -1.02 -8.80 7.22
N LYS A 85 -2.20 -9.40 7.30
CA LYS A 85 -2.82 -10.16 6.19
C LYS A 85 -3.80 -9.26 5.47
N HIS A 86 -3.67 -9.17 4.16
CA HIS A 86 -4.49 -8.25 3.37
C HIS A 86 -4.63 -8.72 1.93
N ARG A 87 -5.45 -8.02 1.17
CA ARG A 87 -5.56 -8.11 -0.28
C ARG A 87 -5.75 -6.73 -0.90
N HIS A 88 -5.39 -6.61 -2.15
CA HIS A 88 -5.66 -5.45 -2.99
C HIS A 88 -5.77 -5.85 -4.46
N LEU A 89 -6.51 -5.07 -5.23
CA LEU A 89 -6.68 -5.31 -6.67
C LEU A 89 -5.36 -5.10 -7.43
N ALA A 90 -4.54 -4.18 -6.99
CA ALA A 90 -3.27 -3.87 -7.65
C ALA A 90 -2.29 -5.05 -7.56
N GLU A 91 -1.49 -5.21 -8.61
CA GLU A 91 -0.32 -6.09 -8.55
C GLU A 91 0.74 -5.49 -7.64
N GLU A 92 1.45 -6.36 -6.95
CA GLU A 92 2.59 -5.98 -6.11
C GLU A 92 3.82 -6.80 -6.46
N CYS A 93 4.97 -6.15 -6.41
CA CYS A 93 6.27 -6.78 -6.55
C CYS A 93 7.11 -6.42 -5.32
N LEU A 94 7.64 -7.43 -4.64
CA LEU A 94 8.53 -7.24 -3.49
C LEU A 94 9.92 -7.78 -3.82
N TYR A 95 10.95 -6.97 -3.55
CA TYR A 95 12.33 -7.41 -3.58
C TYR A 95 12.82 -7.71 -2.16
N VAL A 96 13.35 -8.89 -1.95
CA VAL A 96 13.91 -9.31 -0.66
C VAL A 96 15.32 -8.74 -0.51
N VAL A 97 15.45 -7.68 0.28
CA VAL A 97 16.74 -7.00 0.52
C VAL A 97 17.60 -7.79 1.49
N GLU A 98 16.99 -8.35 2.54
CA GLU A 98 17.70 -9.03 3.62
C GLU A 98 16.81 -10.07 4.29
N GLY A 99 17.41 -11.23 4.60
CA GLY A 99 16.78 -12.28 5.36
C GLY A 99 16.15 -13.37 4.51
N ARG A 100 15.30 -14.19 5.16
CA ARG A 100 14.56 -15.28 4.52
C ARG A 100 13.22 -15.49 5.20
N GLY A 101 12.28 -15.98 4.44
CA GLY A 101 10.93 -16.20 4.94
C GLY A 101 10.06 -16.97 3.99
N TYR A 102 8.78 -16.78 4.14
CA TYR A 102 7.78 -17.34 3.22
C TYR A 102 6.54 -16.47 3.20
N ASP A 103 5.82 -16.57 2.11
CA ASP A 103 4.50 -15.99 1.96
C ASP A 103 3.43 -17.07 2.00
N LEU A 104 2.27 -16.71 2.52
CA LEU A 104 1.04 -17.44 2.29
C LEU A 104 0.17 -16.66 1.32
N HIS A 105 -0.16 -17.29 0.19
CA HIS A 105 -1.02 -16.73 -0.85
C HIS A 105 -2.31 -17.56 -0.95
N GLN A 106 -3.43 -16.86 -0.97
CA GLN A 106 -4.73 -17.42 -1.33
C GLN A 106 -5.23 -16.64 -2.54
N ASP A 107 -5.11 -17.23 -3.72
CA ASP A 107 -5.51 -16.61 -4.96
C ASP A 107 -7.03 -16.40 -4.99
N CYS A 108 -7.48 -15.44 -5.79
CA CYS A 108 -8.91 -15.16 -5.96
C CYS A 108 -9.30 -15.33 -7.43
N ASP A 109 -10.46 -15.93 -7.63
CA ASP A 109 -11.12 -15.93 -8.93
C ASP A 109 -11.86 -14.61 -9.09
N VAL A 110 -11.75 -14.02 -10.27
CA VAL A 110 -12.34 -12.73 -10.61
C VAL A 110 -13.35 -12.91 -11.72
N GLU A 111 -14.57 -12.41 -11.52
CA GLU A 111 -15.61 -12.36 -12.53
C GLU A 111 -16.04 -10.90 -12.74
N ILE A 112 -16.06 -10.48 -14.00
CA ILE A 112 -16.53 -9.15 -14.40
C ILE A 112 -17.79 -9.35 -15.25
N THR A 113 -18.92 -8.90 -14.69
CA THR A 113 -20.21 -8.86 -15.38
C THR A 113 -20.64 -7.40 -15.56
N ASP A 114 -21.80 -7.00 -15.08
CA ASP A 114 -22.21 -5.60 -14.86
C ASP A 114 -21.55 -5.02 -13.60
N THR A 115 -21.01 -5.88 -12.74
CA THR A 115 -20.25 -5.55 -11.55
C THR A 115 -18.97 -6.38 -11.47
N TYR A 116 -18.07 -5.99 -10.60
CA TYR A 116 -16.83 -6.69 -10.30
C TYR A 116 -17.02 -7.58 -9.07
N HIS A 117 -16.78 -8.89 -9.24
CA HIS A 117 -16.84 -9.87 -8.17
C HIS A 117 -15.51 -10.59 -8.04
N TRP A 118 -15.14 -10.95 -6.83
CA TRP A 118 -13.99 -11.80 -6.54
C TRP A 118 -14.34 -12.80 -5.46
N THR A 119 -13.75 -14.00 -5.57
CA THR A 119 -13.98 -15.10 -4.63
C THR A 119 -12.66 -15.75 -4.29
N PRO A 120 -12.25 -15.82 -3.01
CA PRO A 120 -11.03 -16.52 -2.62
C PRO A 120 -11.13 -18.01 -2.95
N GLN A 121 -10.06 -18.54 -3.55
CA GLN A 121 -9.91 -19.99 -3.73
C GLN A 121 -9.77 -20.68 -2.37
N VAL A 122 -10.09 -21.97 -2.30
CA VAL A 122 -9.97 -22.74 -1.05
C VAL A 122 -8.50 -22.97 -0.68
N ALA A 123 -7.63 -23.11 -1.68
CA ALA A 123 -6.23 -23.46 -1.47
C ALA A 123 -5.40 -22.24 -1.04
N VAL A 124 -4.66 -22.41 0.05
CA VAL A 124 -3.61 -21.49 0.47
C VAL A 124 -2.28 -22.11 0.10
N LYS A 125 -1.46 -21.38 -0.67
CA LYS A 125 -0.15 -21.81 -1.13
C LYS A 125 0.94 -21.14 -0.31
N ARG A 126 2.03 -21.86 -0.05
CA ARG A 126 3.21 -21.33 0.61
C ARG A 126 4.34 -21.18 -0.41
N TRP A 127 4.98 -20.01 -0.39
CA TRP A 127 6.10 -19.64 -1.25
C TRP A 127 7.27 -19.21 -0.39
N GLU A 128 8.39 -19.95 -0.45
CA GLU A 128 9.59 -19.61 0.29
C GLU A 128 10.45 -18.64 -0.51
N TRP A 129 11.15 -17.74 0.20
CA TRP A 129 12.02 -16.75 -0.39
C TRP A 129 13.22 -16.42 0.51
N GLU A 130 14.30 -15.93 -0.10
CA GLU A 130 15.50 -15.45 0.56
C GLU A 130 16.03 -14.16 -0.09
N ALA A 131 17.06 -13.55 0.53
CA ALA A 131 17.66 -12.31 0.04
C ALA A 131 18.11 -12.43 -1.42
N GLY A 132 17.67 -11.49 -2.26
CA GLY A 132 17.89 -11.46 -3.70
C GLY A 132 16.70 -11.92 -4.53
N ASP A 133 15.71 -12.58 -3.92
CA ASP A 133 14.50 -13.01 -4.62
C ASP A 133 13.55 -11.86 -4.89
N VAL A 134 12.67 -12.06 -5.87
CA VAL A 134 11.52 -11.20 -6.18
C VAL A 134 10.25 -12.01 -5.94
N ILE A 135 9.36 -11.46 -5.13
CA ILE A 135 8.04 -12.01 -4.86
C ILE A 135 7.02 -11.25 -5.70
N TYR A 136 6.13 -11.96 -6.37
CA TYR A 136 5.03 -11.39 -7.12
C TYR A 136 3.71 -11.71 -6.45
N ILE A 137 2.89 -10.68 -6.19
CA ILE A 137 1.54 -10.80 -5.68
C ILE A 137 0.55 -10.50 -6.81
N PRO A 138 -0.18 -11.52 -7.29
CA PRO A 138 -1.22 -11.32 -8.30
C PRO A 138 -2.37 -10.44 -7.81
N PRO A 139 -3.16 -9.83 -8.73
CA PRO A 139 -4.34 -9.07 -8.36
C PRO A 139 -5.27 -9.85 -7.43
N ASN A 140 -5.75 -9.18 -6.37
CA ASN A 140 -6.66 -9.71 -5.35
C ASN A 140 -6.18 -10.93 -4.54
N THR A 141 -4.97 -11.39 -4.72
CA THR A 141 -4.43 -12.46 -3.88
C THR A 141 -4.42 -12.01 -2.41
N ILE A 142 -5.09 -12.76 -1.54
CA ILE A 142 -4.96 -12.60 -0.10
C ILE A 142 -3.58 -13.09 0.28
N HIS A 143 -2.75 -12.25 0.91
CA HIS A 143 -1.37 -12.59 1.20
C HIS A 143 -0.89 -12.10 2.55
N GLN A 144 0.19 -12.72 3.02
CA GLN A 144 0.85 -12.41 4.28
C GLN A 144 2.31 -12.86 4.23
N HIS A 145 3.24 -12.02 4.67
CA HIS A 145 4.67 -12.28 4.68
C HIS A 145 5.13 -12.75 6.06
N PHE A 146 5.96 -13.78 6.13
CA PHE A 146 6.47 -14.36 7.37
C PHE A 146 7.99 -14.35 7.40
N ASN A 147 8.57 -13.85 8.48
CA ASN A 147 9.99 -13.98 8.74
C ASN A 147 10.29 -15.35 9.36
N ALA A 148 11.02 -16.20 8.63
CA ALA A 148 11.41 -17.54 9.13
C ALA A 148 12.65 -17.53 10.03
N ALA A 149 13.39 -16.40 10.10
CA ALA A 149 14.52 -16.27 11.01
C ALA A 149 14.04 -15.97 12.45
N THR A 150 14.71 -16.52 13.44
CA THR A 150 14.38 -16.32 14.86
C THR A 150 15.26 -15.29 15.55
N ASP A 151 16.27 -14.77 14.85
CA ASP A 151 17.32 -13.91 15.42
C ASP A 151 17.45 -12.55 14.72
N LYS A 152 16.92 -12.42 13.50
CA LYS A 152 17.08 -11.21 12.66
C LYS A 152 15.77 -10.78 12.02
N PRO A 153 15.56 -9.47 11.83
CA PRO A 153 14.47 -8.98 11.00
C PRO A 153 14.74 -9.30 9.53
N VAL A 154 13.69 -9.33 8.73
CA VAL A 154 13.77 -9.28 7.27
C VAL A 154 13.41 -7.91 6.75
N ARG A 155 13.94 -7.56 5.57
CA ARG A 155 13.64 -6.33 4.84
C ARG A 155 13.16 -6.65 3.45
N LEU A 156 11.96 -6.22 3.16
CA LEU A 156 11.32 -6.34 1.85
C LEU A 156 11.11 -4.93 1.29
N VAL A 157 11.39 -4.72 0.02
CA VAL A 157 11.00 -3.49 -0.68
C VAL A 157 9.84 -3.82 -1.60
N SER A 158 8.69 -3.26 -1.31
CA SER A 158 7.46 -3.37 -2.09
C SER A 158 7.32 -2.24 -3.09
N ALA A 159 6.76 -2.56 -4.25
CA ALA A 159 6.27 -1.62 -5.23
C ALA A 159 4.88 -2.06 -5.71
N ILE A 160 3.89 -1.18 -5.52
CA ILE A 160 2.48 -1.43 -5.81
C ILE A 160 2.00 -0.45 -6.87
N ASN A 161 1.35 -0.97 -7.91
CA ASN A 161 0.70 -0.16 -8.92
C ASN A 161 -0.63 0.41 -8.38
N ARG A 162 -0.75 1.74 -8.37
CA ARG A 162 -1.94 2.47 -7.88
C ARG A 162 -2.84 3.02 -8.97
N ILE A 163 -2.63 2.65 -10.22
CA ILE A 163 -3.43 3.18 -11.34
C ILE A 163 -4.92 2.87 -11.18
N TYR A 164 -5.26 1.74 -10.59
CA TYR A 164 -6.64 1.33 -10.34
C TYR A 164 -7.43 2.31 -9.46
N LYS A 165 -6.75 3.02 -8.54
CA LYS A 165 -7.33 4.08 -7.73
C LYS A 165 -7.97 5.17 -8.59
N TYR A 166 -7.32 5.56 -9.69
CA TYR A 166 -7.79 6.59 -10.60
C TYR A 166 -8.93 6.11 -11.52
N CYS A 167 -9.14 4.81 -11.58
CA CYS A 167 -10.26 4.19 -12.28
C CYS A 167 -11.47 3.92 -11.36
N GLY A 168 -11.42 4.35 -10.09
CA GLY A 168 -12.47 4.06 -9.11
C GLY A 168 -12.43 2.63 -8.54
N LEU A 169 -11.37 1.88 -8.80
CA LEU A 169 -11.19 0.48 -8.41
C LEU A 169 -10.14 0.34 -7.30
N ASN A 170 -10.13 1.25 -6.33
CA ASN A 170 -9.21 1.19 -5.19
C ASN A 170 -9.70 0.16 -4.15
N ASP A 171 -9.65 -1.11 -4.52
CA ASP A 171 -10.07 -2.22 -3.67
C ASP A 171 -8.88 -2.69 -2.81
N LEU A 172 -8.97 -2.42 -1.52
CA LEU A 172 -7.97 -2.77 -0.50
C LEU A 172 -8.70 -3.23 0.76
N GLU A 173 -8.35 -4.39 1.29
CA GLU A 173 -8.93 -4.92 2.51
C GLU A 173 -7.87 -5.46 3.45
N GLN A 174 -7.91 -5.00 4.71
CA GLN A 174 -7.07 -5.51 5.79
C GLN A 174 -7.82 -6.58 6.56
N LEU A 175 -7.31 -7.82 6.57
CA LEU A 175 -7.94 -8.99 7.19
C LEU A 175 -7.39 -9.29 8.58
N GLU A 176 -6.07 -9.18 8.77
CA GLU A 176 -5.41 -9.35 10.06
C GLU A 176 -4.33 -8.27 10.25
N ASP A 177 -4.18 -7.76 11.45
CA ASP A 177 -3.11 -6.83 11.77
C ASP A 177 -1.79 -7.55 12.04
N ALA A 178 -0.68 -6.88 11.74
CA ALA A 178 0.64 -7.33 12.16
C ALA A 178 0.71 -7.41 13.69
N PRO A 179 1.42 -8.41 14.27
CA PRO A 179 1.50 -8.59 15.73
C PRO A 179 2.04 -7.37 16.48
N GLU A 180 2.84 -6.55 15.81
CA GLU A 180 3.46 -5.35 16.38
C GLU A 180 2.57 -4.12 16.35
N TYR A 181 1.47 -4.14 15.60
CA TYR A 181 0.58 -3.00 15.47
C TYR A 181 -0.24 -2.77 16.72
N ASP A 182 -0.16 -1.58 17.27
CA ASP A 182 -1.07 -1.07 18.29
C ASP A 182 -1.34 0.42 18.01
N ALA A 183 -2.58 0.74 17.67
CA ALA A 183 -3.00 2.12 17.34
C ALA A 183 -2.79 3.13 18.47
N ARG A 184 -2.55 2.66 19.72
CA ARG A 184 -2.30 3.52 20.88
C ARG A 184 -0.83 3.87 21.06
N VAL A 185 0.05 3.18 20.35
CA VAL A 185 1.50 3.36 20.47
C VAL A 185 1.99 4.36 19.45
N GLU A 186 2.57 5.47 19.91
CA GLU A 186 3.24 6.41 19.04
C GLU A 186 4.60 5.87 18.58
N LEU A 187 4.85 5.93 17.27
CA LEU A 187 6.11 5.49 16.69
C LEU A 187 7.20 6.53 16.95
N THR A 188 8.18 6.15 17.79
CA THR A 188 9.37 6.96 18.08
C THR A 188 10.61 6.44 17.34
N ALA A 189 11.64 7.29 17.19
CA ALA A 189 12.93 6.88 16.61
C ALA A 189 13.56 5.69 17.37
N ALA A 190 13.45 5.69 18.70
CA ALA A 190 13.94 4.59 19.52
C ALA A 190 13.21 3.27 19.25
N LEU A 191 11.89 3.34 19.03
CA LEU A 191 11.08 2.18 18.68
C LEU A 191 11.46 1.65 17.29
N VAL A 192 11.64 2.52 16.30
CA VAL A 192 12.14 2.13 14.98
C VAL A 192 13.49 1.41 15.09
N GLU A 193 14.43 1.94 15.87
CA GLU A 193 15.73 1.30 16.08
C GLU A 193 15.63 -0.06 16.73
N LYS A 194 14.71 -0.23 17.69
CA LYS A 194 14.43 -1.52 18.33
C LYS A 194 13.98 -2.56 17.29
N TYR A 195 13.06 -2.19 16.39
CA TYR A 195 12.59 -3.06 15.30
C TYR A 195 13.71 -3.42 14.32
N LEU A 196 14.54 -2.45 13.94
CA LEU A 196 15.66 -2.66 13.02
C LEU A 196 16.72 -3.61 13.61
N LYS A 197 16.87 -3.67 14.93
CA LYS A 197 17.79 -4.57 15.63
C LYS A 197 17.18 -5.96 15.91
N GLY A 198 15.94 -6.21 15.54
CA GLY A 198 15.26 -7.49 15.73
C GLY A 198 14.85 -7.81 17.17
N ARG A 199 14.98 -6.89 18.11
CA ARG A 199 14.68 -7.08 19.52
C ARG A 199 13.32 -6.49 19.90
N ILE A 200 12.23 -7.25 19.74
CA ILE A 200 10.89 -6.76 20.08
C ILE A 200 10.40 -7.23 21.44
N LYS A 201 10.82 -8.38 21.89
CA LYS A 201 10.48 -8.86 23.24
C LYS A 201 11.70 -8.77 24.13
N GLU A 202 11.60 -7.99 25.21
CA GLU A 202 12.49 -8.22 26.35
C GLU A 202 12.19 -9.62 26.89
N PRO A 203 13.21 -10.42 27.22
CA PRO A 203 12.98 -11.67 27.92
C PRO A 203 12.24 -11.34 29.21
N ALA A 204 11.15 -12.10 29.46
CA ALA A 204 10.39 -12.03 30.72
C ALA A 204 11.25 -12.41 31.90
#